data_d5784a373161c0c2ad987004f1d4ac9a
#
_entry.id   d5784a373161c0c2ad987004f1d4ac9a
#
_cell.length_a   1.000
_cell.length_b   1.000
_cell.length_c   1.000
_cell.angle_alpha   90.00
_cell.angle_beta   90.00
_cell.angle_gamma   90.00
#
_symmetry.space_group_name_H-M   'P 1'
#
loop_
_entity.id
_entity.type
_entity.pdbx_description
1 polymer ?
#
loop_
_entity_poly.entity_id
_entity_poly.type
_entity_poly.pdbx_seq_one_letter_code
_entity_poly.pdbx_strand_id
1 'polypeptide(L)'
;MLLKRLFNKQKIDNMDYESTLKNNWIKPFNKDISLLNISDTHGDLALNKEMQKKINNINYDLCCILGDIHDYDYKIILEKIPKEKIVAILGNHDRFSLLKEYGLDDFNGKVIDVNGIKIGAIQGSFKYKEEKFPSFTHEESINFLQMMPDVDILLSHDKPLTFDYRNPVHDGLKWITKFLYDRKVPINIHGHIHKSYLDELKNGTQVKDVYCIELIKIKKGKIVS
;
A
#
# COMPACT_ATOMS: atom_id res chain seq x y z
N MET A 1 4.75 29.88 12.76
CA MET A 1 4.35 28.66 12.06
C MET A 1 5.41 28.18 11.08
N LEU A 2 6.01 29.06 10.28
CA LEU A 2 7.08 28.71 9.30
C LEU A 2 8.37 28.12 9.96
N LEU A 3 8.81 28.69 11.09
CA LEU A 3 10.01 28.25 11.81
C LEU A 3 9.91 26.82 12.39
N LYS A 4 8.73 26.38 12.87
CA LYS A 4 8.51 24.99 13.32
C LYS A 4 8.59 24.01 12.14
N ARG A 5 8.12 24.39 10.95
CA ARG A 5 8.28 23.56 9.73
C ARG A 5 9.75 23.43 9.31
N LEU A 6 10.55 24.49 9.44
CA LEU A 6 12.00 24.45 9.13
C LEU A 6 12.79 23.59 10.13
N PHE A 7 12.46 23.66 11.44
CA PHE A 7 13.13 22.84 12.45
C PHE A 7 12.82 21.35 12.33
N ASN A 8 11.56 20.99 12.01
CA ASN A 8 11.22 19.60 11.71
C ASN A 8 11.86 19.10 10.41
N LYS A 9 11.98 19.95 9.39
CA LYS A 9 12.67 19.63 8.14
C LYS A 9 14.14 19.25 8.38
N GLN A 10 14.90 20.03 9.17
CA GLN A 10 16.31 19.72 9.50
C GLN A 10 16.49 18.43 10.30
N LYS A 11 15.56 18.08 11.21
CA LYS A 11 15.62 16.81 11.98
C LYS A 11 15.32 15.60 11.11
N ILE A 12 14.59 15.80 10.02
CA ILE A 12 14.19 14.79 9.06
C ILE A 12 15.29 14.54 8.02
N ASP A 13 15.99 15.60 7.62
CA ASP A 13 17.07 15.53 6.62
C ASP A 13 18.36 14.89 7.16
N ASN A 14 18.52 14.82 8.50
CA ASN A 14 19.68 14.22 9.17
C ASN A 14 19.53 12.71 9.48
N MET A 15 18.50 12.03 8.97
CA MET A 15 18.52 10.59 8.99
C MET A 15 19.44 10.11 7.86
N ASP A 16 20.66 9.76 8.24
CA ASP A 16 21.66 9.16 7.36
C ASP A 16 21.20 7.78 6.90
N TYR A 17 20.35 7.75 5.85
CA TYR A 17 19.90 6.51 5.23
C TYR A 17 21.07 5.76 4.55
N GLU A 18 22.14 6.45 4.19
CA GLU A 18 23.29 5.83 3.51
C GLU A 18 24.14 4.97 4.44
N SER A 19 24.27 5.37 5.72
CA SER A 19 25.02 4.56 6.69
C SER A 19 24.28 3.27 7.09
N THR A 20 22.96 3.30 7.06
CA THR A 20 22.11 2.13 7.35
C THR A 20 22.07 1.13 6.18
N LEU A 21 22.41 1.57 4.97
CA LEU A 21 22.30 0.79 3.74
C LEU A 21 23.32 -0.35 3.61
N LYS A 22 24.46 -0.26 4.29
CA LYS A 22 25.60 -1.19 4.05
C LYS A 22 25.36 -2.64 4.48
N ASN A 23 24.32 -2.93 5.27
CA ASN A 23 24.08 -4.29 5.82
C ASN A 23 22.61 -4.76 5.75
N ASN A 24 21.72 -4.11 5.02
CA ASN A 24 20.29 -4.39 5.07
C ASN A 24 19.73 -5.07 3.80
N TRP A 25 20.43 -6.08 3.29
CA TRP A 25 19.89 -6.89 2.20
C TRP A 25 18.67 -7.68 2.67
N ILE A 26 17.59 -7.61 1.89
CA ILE A 26 16.38 -8.40 2.13
C ILE A 26 16.67 -9.90 1.94
N LYS A 27 15.92 -10.72 2.67
CA LYS A 27 15.84 -12.16 2.39
C LYS A 27 14.45 -12.44 1.83
N PRO A 28 14.32 -12.77 0.53
CA PRO A 28 13.05 -13.17 -0.04
C PRO A 28 12.49 -14.39 0.71
N PHE A 29 11.19 -14.41 0.97
CA PHE A 29 10.52 -15.60 1.47
C PHE A 29 10.47 -16.69 0.37
N ASN A 30 10.49 -17.99 0.77
CA ASN A 30 10.55 -19.10 -0.19
C ASN A 30 9.17 -19.74 -0.41
N LYS A 31 8.18 -18.92 -0.80
CA LYS A 31 6.82 -19.36 -1.07
C LYS A 31 6.23 -18.59 -2.25
N ASP A 32 5.22 -19.16 -2.87
CA ASP A 32 4.49 -18.55 -3.97
C ASP A 32 3.14 -18.04 -3.48
N ILE A 33 2.66 -16.93 -4.02
CA ILE A 33 1.33 -16.37 -3.78
C ILE A 33 0.87 -15.56 -4.99
N SER A 34 -0.43 -15.56 -5.22
CA SER A 34 -1.09 -14.75 -6.24
C SER A 34 -2.05 -13.77 -5.59
N LEU A 35 -1.85 -12.48 -5.77
CA LEU A 35 -2.65 -11.41 -5.19
C LEU A 35 -3.41 -10.67 -6.29
N LEU A 36 -4.75 -10.65 -6.19
CA LEU A 36 -5.57 -9.77 -7.00
C LEU A 36 -5.60 -8.40 -6.32
N ASN A 37 -5.02 -7.39 -6.94
CA ASN A 37 -4.94 -6.05 -6.37
C ASN A 37 -5.90 -5.11 -7.10
N ILE A 38 -6.62 -4.29 -6.34
CA ILE A 38 -7.58 -3.28 -6.83
C ILE A 38 -7.27 -1.96 -6.13
N SER A 39 -6.98 -0.91 -6.90
CA SER A 39 -6.64 0.42 -6.40
C SER A 39 -7.09 1.51 -7.35
N ASP A 40 -7.47 2.68 -6.81
CA ASP A 40 -7.66 3.91 -7.57
C ASP A 40 -8.63 3.77 -8.76
N THR A 41 -9.72 3.04 -8.57
CA THR A 41 -10.73 2.84 -9.61
C THR A 41 -11.68 4.03 -9.77
N HIS A 42 -11.87 4.83 -8.72
CA HIS A 42 -12.65 6.07 -8.70
C HIS A 42 -14.04 6.00 -9.39
N GLY A 43 -14.63 4.81 -9.49
CA GLY A 43 -15.93 4.57 -10.16
C GLY A 43 -15.80 3.98 -11.57
N ASP A 44 -14.61 3.90 -12.13
CA ASP A 44 -14.39 3.41 -13.50
C ASP A 44 -14.72 1.91 -13.64
N LEU A 45 -14.52 1.12 -12.58
CA LEU A 45 -14.82 -0.31 -12.61
C LEU A 45 -16.31 -0.56 -12.90
N ALA A 46 -17.21 0.20 -12.28
CA ALA A 46 -18.65 0.06 -12.48
C ALA A 46 -19.08 0.38 -13.93
N LEU A 47 -18.36 1.27 -14.60
CA LEU A 47 -18.65 1.74 -15.96
C LEU A 47 -17.95 0.92 -17.04
N ASN A 48 -16.87 0.21 -16.72
CA ASN A 48 -16.00 -0.43 -17.70
C ASN A 48 -16.09 -1.97 -17.60
N LYS A 49 -16.81 -2.57 -18.55
CA LYS A 49 -16.98 -4.04 -18.63
C LYS A 49 -15.67 -4.80 -18.87
N GLU A 50 -14.70 -4.20 -19.54
CA GLU A 50 -13.39 -4.84 -19.76
C GLU A 50 -12.59 -4.91 -18.45
N MET A 51 -12.68 -3.87 -17.61
CA MET A 51 -12.12 -3.93 -16.25
C MET A 51 -12.81 -5.00 -15.40
N GLN A 52 -14.15 -5.10 -15.49
CA GLN A 52 -14.90 -6.14 -14.76
C GLN A 52 -14.49 -7.56 -15.17
N LYS A 53 -14.12 -7.78 -16.44
CA LYS A 53 -13.61 -9.07 -16.90
C LYS A 53 -12.32 -9.49 -16.22
N LYS A 54 -11.48 -8.52 -15.82
CA LYS A 54 -10.23 -8.79 -15.10
C LYS A 54 -10.44 -9.40 -13.70
N ILE A 55 -11.65 -9.31 -13.14
CA ILE A 55 -12.00 -9.93 -11.86
C ILE A 55 -12.60 -11.35 -12.08
N ASN A 56 -13.10 -11.62 -13.29
CA ASN A 56 -13.80 -12.87 -13.57
C ASN A 56 -12.79 -14.00 -13.85
N ASN A 57 -13.06 -15.18 -13.27
CA ASN A 57 -12.32 -16.41 -13.56
C ASN A 57 -10.80 -16.34 -13.35
N ILE A 58 -10.35 -15.50 -12.43
CA ILE A 58 -8.93 -15.37 -12.06
C ILE A 58 -8.67 -16.24 -10.82
N ASN A 59 -7.61 -17.03 -10.85
CA ASN A 59 -7.15 -17.75 -9.67
C ASN A 59 -6.21 -16.87 -8.85
N TYR A 60 -6.58 -16.58 -7.61
CA TYR A 60 -5.81 -15.79 -6.64
C TYR A 60 -6.00 -16.34 -5.23
N ASP A 61 -5.02 -16.13 -4.39
CA ASP A 61 -5.06 -16.53 -2.98
C ASP A 61 -5.80 -15.49 -2.13
N LEU A 62 -5.55 -14.20 -2.38
CA LEU A 62 -6.12 -13.06 -1.66
C LEU A 62 -6.43 -11.91 -2.61
N CYS A 63 -7.52 -11.19 -2.36
CA CYS A 63 -7.82 -9.91 -2.98
C CYS A 63 -7.42 -8.77 -2.05
N CYS A 64 -6.59 -7.84 -2.56
CA CYS A 64 -6.09 -6.69 -1.83
C CYS A 64 -6.72 -5.42 -2.41
N ILE A 65 -7.59 -4.75 -1.66
CA ILE A 65 -8.14 -3.44 -2.02
C ILE A 65 -7.27 -2.38 -1.36
N LEU A 66 -6.61 -1.55 -2.17
CA LEU A 66 -5.59 -0.60 -1.73
C LEU A 66 -6.11 0.83 -1.57
N GLY A 67 -7.42 1.04 -1.67
CA GLY A 67 -8.07 2.35 -1.48
C GLY A 67 -8.44 3.09 -2.75
N ASP A 68 -9.10 4.23 -2.57
CA ASP A 68 -9.67 5.10 -3.60
C ASP A 68 -10.66 4.35 -4.52
N ILE A 69 -11.58 3.60 -3.87
CA ILE A 69 -12.61 2.79 -4.50
C ILE A 69 -13.98 3.43 -4.28
N HIS A 70 -14.66 3.76 -5.36
CA HIS A 70 -15.99 4.35 -5.30
C HIS A 70 -17.07 3.33 -4.88
N ASP A 71 -18.17 3.81 -4.29
CA ASP A 71 -19.31 3.00 -3.87
C ASP A 71 -19.84 2.03 -4.93
N TYR A 72 -19.92 2.49 -6.18
CA TYR A 72 -20.40 1.65 -7.28
C TYR A 72 -19.43 0.49 -7.58
N ASP A 73 -18.14 0.72 -7.43
CA ASP A 73 -17.11 -0.30 -7.66
C ASP A 73 -17.14 -1.37 -6.58
N TYR A 74 -17.36 -0.97 -5.30
CA TYR A 74 -17.53 -1.94 -4.19
C TYR A 74 -18.67 -2.93 -4.46
N LYS A 75 -19.80 -2.47 -5.01
CA LYS A 75 -20.92 -3.36 -5.36
C LYS A 75 -20.49 -4.43 -6.36
N ILE A 76 -19.78 -4.03 -7.41
CA ILE A 76 -19.28 -4.97 -8.43
C ILE A 76 -18.22 -5.93 -7.84
N ILE A 77 -17.32 -5.43 -7.00
CA ILE A 77 -16.29 -6.24 -6.36
C ILE A 77 -16.96 -7.32 -5.48
N LEU A 78 -17.90 -6.93 -4.61
CA LEU A 78 -18.54 -7.82 -3.65
C LEU A 78 -19.53 -8.80 -4.29
N GLU A 79 -20.03 -8.52 -5.50
CA GLU A 79 -20.79 -9.51 -6.28
C GLU A 79 -19.91 -10.65 -6.81
N LYS A 80 -18.60 -10.42 -6.98
CA LYS A 80 -17.68 -11.33 -7.65
C LYS A 80 -16.65 -11.96 -6.72
N ILE A 81 -16.30 -11.28 -5.65
CA ILE A 81 -15.24 -11.67 -4.72
C ILE A 81 -15.83 -11.92 -3.34
N PRO A 82 -15.67 -13.12 -2.79
CA PRO A 82 -16.09 -13.43 -1.41
C PRO A 82 -15.35 -12.54 -0.39
N LYS A 83 -16.08 -11.99 0.58
CA LYS A 83 -15.52 -11.05 1.58
C LYS A 83 -14.37 -11.65 2.39
N GLU A 84 -14.42 -12.93 2.68
CA GLU A 84 -13.39 -13.67 3.40
C GLU A 84 -12.06 -13.77 2.66
N LYS A 85 -12.06 -13.46 1.36
CA LYS A 85 -10.86 -13.36 0.52
C LYS A 85 -10.38 -11.92 0.33
N ILE A 86 -11.00 -10.95 1.01
CA ILE A 86 -10.67 -9.53 0.84
C ILE A 86 -9.92 -9.02 2.06
N VAL A 87 -8.78 -8.37 1.80
CA VAL A 87 -8.10 -7.44 2.70
C VAL A 87 -8.24 -6.04 2.11
N ALA A 88 -8.78 -5.10 2.88
CA ALA A 88 -9.06 -3.76 2.39
C ALA A 88 -8.50 -2.67 3.29
N ILE A 89 -7.95 -1.64 2.68
CA ILE A 89 -7.54 -0.39 3.30
C ILE A 89 -8.17 0.79 2.56
N LEU A 90 -8.21 1.95 3.20
CA LEU A 90 -8.73 3.18 2.62
C LEU A 90 -7.63 3.97 1.92
N GLY A 91 -7.99 4.63 0.82
CA GLY A 91 -7.20 5.67 0.18
C GLY A 91 -7.56 7.06 0.69
N ASN A 92 -6.86 8.08 0.20
CA ASN A 92 -7.06 9.46 0.65
C ASN A 92 -8.33 10.14 0.08
N HIS A 93 -9.02 9.52 -0.85
CA HIS A 93 -10.35 9.97 -1.33
C HIS A 93 -11.50 9.18 -0.71
N ASP A 94 -11.22 8.20 0.12
CA ASP A 94 -12.24 7.40 0.77
C ASP A 94 -12.73 8.06 2.07
N ARG A 95 -14.00 7.83 2.44
CA ARG A 95 -14.52 8.21 3.75
C ARG A 95 -14.21 7.12 4.78
N PHE A 96 -13.94 7.48 6.03
CA PHE A 96 -13.58 6.54 7.10
C PHE A 96 -14.62 5.44 7.38
N SER A 97 -15.90 5.68 7.06
CA SER A 97 -16.98 4.71 7.25
C SER A 97 -17.09 3.68 6.13
N LEU A 98 -16.40 3.89 5.00
CA LEU A 98 -16.62 3.17 3.74
C LEU A 98 -16.56 1.65 3.90
N LEU A 99 -15.48 1.11 4.43
CA LEU A 99 -15.31 -0.33 4.58
C LEU A 99 -16.41 -0.94 5.45
N LYS A 100 -16.75 -0.28 6.58
CA LYS A 100 -17.82 -0.72 7.48
C LYS A 100 -19.18 -0.76 6.80
N GLU A 101 -19.48 0.22 5.95
CA GLU A 101 -20.76 0.27 5.20
C GLU A 101 -20.93 -0.92 4.26
N TYR A 102 -19.84 -1.44 3.73
CA TYR A 102 -19.82 -2.64 2.88
C TYR A 102 -19.59 -3.95 3.66
N GLY A 103 -19.47 -3.86 5.00
CA GLY A 103 -19.25 -5.01 5.87
C GLY A 103 -17.89 -5.66 5.66
N LEU A 104 -16.87 -4.82 5.38
CA LEU A 104 -15.46 -5.19 5.31
C LEU A 104 -14.74 -4.66 6.56
N ASP A 105 -13.75 -5.42 7.01
CA ASP A 105 -12.87 -4.99 8.09
C ASP A 105 -11.84 -3.99 7.56
N ASP A 106 -11.63 -2.89 8.31
CA ASP A 106 -10.47 -2.02 8.11
C ASP A 106 -9.20 -2.77 8.52
N PHE A 107 -8.31 -2.96 7.56
CA PHE A 107 -7.08 -3.73 7.75
C PHE A 107 -5.87 -2.84 8.10
N ASN A 108 -6.07 -1.55 8.30
CA ASN A 108 -5.01 -0.62 8.67
C ASN A 108 -4.28 -1.03 9.95
N GLY A 109 -2.95 -1.13 9.89
CA GLY A 109 -2.09 -1.53 11.01
C GLY A 109 -2.16 -3.01 11.40
N LYS A 110 -2.89 -3.84 10.64
CA LYS A 110 -3.05 -5.27 10.90
C LYS A 110 -2.14 -6.13 10.04
N VAL A 111 -1.99 -7.39 10.43
CA VAL A 111 -1.24 -8.42 9.69
C VAL A 111 -2.07 -9.69 9.59
N ILE A 112 -2.07 -10.30 8.41
CA ILE A 112 -2.64 -11.62 8.15
C ILE A 112 -1.55 -12.59 7.69
N ASP A 113 -1.71 -13.85 8.04
CA ASP A 113 -0.87 -14.94 7.53
C ASP A 113 -1.65 -15.70 6.44
N VAL A 114 -1.14 -15.67 5.23
CA VAL A 114 -1.69 -16.42 4.09
C VAL A 114 -0.67 -17.47 3.66
N ASN A 115 -0.94 -18.73 3.99
CA ASN A 115 -0.05 -19.86 3.69
C ASN A 115 1.39 -19.68 4.24
N GLY A 116 1.52 -18.98 5.38
CA GLY A 116 2.79 -18.67 6.03
C GLY A 116 3.56 -17.53 5.36
N ILE A 117 2.87 -16.67 4.61
CA ILE A 117 3.34 -15.37 4.13
C ILE A 117 2.61 -14.30 4.94
N LYS A 118 3.35 -13.45 5.66
CA LYS A 118 2.80 -12.38 6.46
C LYS A 118 2.57 -11.13 5.64
N ILE A 119 1.32 -10.68 5.55
CA ILE A 119 0.91 -9.50 4.79
C ILE A 119 0.40 -8.46 5.78
N GLY A 120 1.06 -7.31 5.84
CA GLY A 120 0.62 -6.16 6.63
C GLY A 120 0.09 -5.04 5.75
N ALA A 121 -0.67 -4.10 6.34
CA ALA A 121 -1.20 -2.99 5.55
C ALA A 121 -1.25 -1.65 6.31
N ILE A 122 -1.11 -0.55 5.55
CA ILE A 122 -1.27 0.83 6.01
C ILE A 122 -2.09 1.63 5.00
N GLN A 123 -3.12 2.32 5.49
CA GLN A 123 -4.06 3.09 4.68
C GLN A 123 -3.64 4.55 4.49
N GLY A 124 -4.33 5.24 3.57
CA GLY A 124 -4.26 6.67 3.36
C GLY A 124 -2.95 7.15 2.75
N SER A 125 -2.82 8.47 2.61
CA SER A 125 -1.65 9.11 2.03
C SER A 125 -1.00 10.14 2.97
N PHE A 126 0.09 10.73 2.52
CA PHE A 126 0.69 11.88 3.20
C PHE A 126 -0.30 13.05 3.25
N LYS A 127 -0.45 13.63 4.44
CA LYS A 127 -1.35 14.76 4.68
C LYS A 127 -0.77 16.06 4.14
N TYR A 128 -1.21 16.46 2.97
CA TYR A 128 -0.80 17.70 2.31
C TYR A 128 -1.82 18.85 2.47
N LYS A 129 -3.06 18.54 2.93
CA LYS A 129 -4.15 19.51 3.19
C LYS A 129 -4.93 19.14 4.46
N GLU A 130 -5.65 20.14 5.00
CA GLU A 130 -6.47 19.98 6.23
C GLU A 130 -7.89 19.47 5.87
N GLU A 131 -8.00 18.22 5.46
CA GLU A 131 -9.28 17.56 5.17
C GLU A 131 -9.47 16.31 6.02
N LYS A 132 -10.73 15.89 6.20
CA LYS A 132 -11.11 14.71 6.98
C LYS A 132 -11.14 13.44 6.09
N PHE A 133 -10.03 13.14 5.44
CA PHE A 133 -9.82 11.92 4.68
C PHE A 133 -8.76 11.06 5.37
N PRO A 134 -8.65 9.77 5.02
CA PRO A 134 -7.53 8.94 5.46
C PRO A 134 -6.19 9.50 4.94
N SER A 135 -5.67 10.52 5.63
CA SER A 135 -4.37 11.11 5.36
C SER A 135 -3.66 11.40 6.67
N PHE A 136 -2.36 11.18 6.71
CA PHE A 136 -1.58 11.18 7.94
C PHE A 136 -0.33 12.02 7.80
N THR A 137 0.07 12.67 8.88
CA THR A 137 1.42 13.22 8.97
C THR A 137 2.42 12.07 9.05
N HIS A 138 3.71 12.38 8.85
CA HIS A 138 4.74 11.38 9.04
C HIS A 138 4.74 10.81 10.46
N GLU A 139 4.44 11.63 11.47
CA GLU A 139 4.38 11.22 12.88
C GLU A 139 3.18 10.30 13.17
N GLU A 140 2.00 10.62 12.61
CA GLU A 140 0.80 9.79 12.79
C GLU A 140 0.98 8.41 12.17
N SER A 141 1.58 8.33 10.98
CA SER A 141 1.82 7.06 10.30
C SER A 141 2.79 6.13 11.02
N ILE A 142 3.70 6.68 11.86
CA ILE A 142 4.57 5.89 12.74
C ILE A 142 3.78 4.93 13.62
N ASN A 143 2.68 5.39 14.22
CA ASN A 143 1.95 4.61 15.21
C ASN A 143 1.46 3.28 14.64
N PHE A 144 1.02 3.26 13.38
CA PHE A 144 0.60 2.03 12.72
C PHE A 144 1.78 1.11 12.44
N LEU A 145 2.89 1.67 11.94
CA LEU A 145 4.05 0.89 11.52
C LEU A 145 4.89 0.38 12.70
N GLN A 146 5.02 1.16 13.79
CA GLN A 146 5.78 0.72 14.98
C GLN A 146 5.16 -0.49 15.68
N MET A 147 3.81 -0.55 15.70
CA MET A 147 3.08 -1.65 16.32
C MET A 147 2.96 -2.88 15.42
N MET A 148 3.23 -2.72 14.11
CA MET A 148 3.15 -3.82 13.16
C MET A 148 4.34 -4.77 13.33
N PRO A 149 4.11 -6.08 13.43
CA PRO A 149 5.18 -7.07 13.41
C PRO A 149 5.87 -7.13 12.05
N ASP A 150 6.95 -7.91 11.97
CA ASP A 150 7.64 -8.15 10.69
C ASP A 150 6.69 -8.81 9.68
N VAL A 151 6.74 -8.32 8.44
CA VAL A 151 5.92 -8.81 7.34
C VAL A 151 6.77 -9.14 6.12
N ASP A 152 6.25 -10.02 5.28
CA ASP A 152 6.86 -10.39 3.99
C ASP A 152 6.39 -9.47 2.87
N ILE A 153 5.15 -8.99 2.97
CA ILE A 153 4.53 -8.06 2.03
C ILE A 153 3.88 -6.93 2.82
N LEU A 154 4.18 -5.69 2.47
CA LEU A 154 3.47 -4.52 2.95
C LEU A 154 2.54 -4.00 1.86
N LEU A 155 1.24 -3.96 2.15
CA LEU A 155 0.26 -3.26 1.35
C LEU A 155 0.17 -1.81 1.85
N SER A 156 0.07 -0.84 0.96
CA SER A 156 -0.16 0.55 1.34
C SER A 156 -1.00 1.26 0.28
N HIS A 157 -1.71 2.33 0.67
CA HIS A 157 -2.30 3.18 -0.36
C HIS A 157 -1.23 4.07 -0.95
N ASP A 158 -0.52 4.84 -0.12
CA ASP A 158 0.59 5.69 -0.58
C ASP A 158 1.89 4.89 -0.77
N LYS A 159 2.80 5.44 -1.55
CA LYS A 159 4.11 4.86 -1.86
C LYS A 159 5.13 5.11 -0.75
N PRO A 160 6.24 4.36 -0.75
CA PRO A 160 7.43 4.77 -0.02
C PRO A 160 7.90 6.15 -0.50
N LEU A 161 8.39 7.00 0.43
CA LEU A 161 8.95 8.29 0.08
C LEU A 161 10.12 8.09 -0.88
N THR A 162 9.98 8.60 -2.09
CA THR A 162 11.09 8.81 -3.00
C THR A 162 11.51 10.27 -2.90
N PHE A 163 12.79 10.55 -2.81
CA PHE A 163 13.32 11.91 -2.59
C PHE A 163 13.09 12.89 -3.75
N ASP A 164 12.09 12.69 -4.56
CA ASP A 164 11.68 13.61 -5.61
C ASP A 164 10.66 14.62 -5.07
N TYR A 165 11.16 15.68 -4.43
CA TYR A 165 10.39 16.75 -3.80
C TYR A 165 9.56 17.62 -4.77
N ARG A 166 9.42 17.24 -6.03
CA ARG A 166 8.78 18.08 -7.06
C ARG A 166 7.25 18.06 -7.01
N ASN A 167 6.67 17.04 -6.37
CA ASN A 167 5.23 16.94 -6.21
C ASN A 167 4.85 16.46 -4.80
N PRO A 168 4.59 17.39 -3.85
CA PRO A 168 4.32 17.03 -2.45
C PRO A 168 3.05 16.18 -2.27
N VAL A 169 2.12 16.20 -3.21
CA VAL A 169 0.91 15.35 -3.17
C VAL A 169 1.27 13.88 -3.33
N HIS A 170 2.31 13.60 -4.10
CA HIS A 170 2.78 12.25 -4.40
C HIS A 170 4.19 11.98 -3.86
N ASP A 171 4.61 12.67 -2.81
CA ASP A 171 5.92 12.46 -2.20
C ASP A 171 6.04 11.11 -1.50
N GLY A 172 4.90 10.56 -1.06
CA GLY A 172 4.85 9.31 -0.32
C GLY A 172 5.09 9.48 1.18
N LEU A 173 4.96 8.39 1.92
CA LEU A 173 5.13 8.35 3.36
C LEU A 173 6.55 7.90 3.76
N LYS A 174 7.28 8.79 4.42
CA LYS A 174 8.65 8.54 4.91
C LYS A 174 8.75 7.29 5.79
N TRP A 175 7.73 7.05 6.61
CA TRP A 175 7.71 5.91 7.51
C TRP A 175 7.49 4.59 6.81
N ILE A 176 6.83 4.58 5.65
CA ILE A 176 6.80 3.39 4.80
C ILE A 176 8.23 3.03 4.40
N THR A 177 8.98 3.99 3.86
CA THR A 177 10.40 3.77 3.50
C THR A 177 11.19 3.25 4.68
N LYS A 178 11.11 3.92 5.83
CA LYS A 178 11.81 3.49 7.04
C LYS A 178 11.45 2.07 7.46
N PHE A 179 10.17 1.72 7.45
CA PHE A 179 9.70 0.38 7.81
C PHE A 179 10.25 -0.68 6.85
N LEU A 180 10.22 -0.42 5.53
CA LEU A 180 10.75 -1.34 4.52
C LEU A 180 12.25 -1.61 4.71
N TYR A 181 13.01 -0.60 5.10
CA TYR A 181 14.44 -0.75 5.37
C TYR A 181 14.72 -1.43 6.70
N ASP A 182 14.13 -0.94 7.79
CA ASP A 182 14.41 -1.45 9.15
C ASP A 182 13.95 -2.90 9.32
N ARG A 183 12.79 -3.25 8.77
CA ARG A 183 12.19 -4.58 8.86
C ARG A 183 12.58 -5.50 7.70
N LYS A 184 13.35 -4.99 6.73
CA LYS A 184 13.82 -5.76 5.56
C LYS A 184 12.67 -6.40 4.78
N VAL A 185 11.60 -5.64 4.57
CA VAL A 185 10.39 -6.12 3.89
C VAL A 185 10.69 -6.38 2.41
N PRO A 186 10.50 -7.60 1.90
CA PRO A 186 10.83 -7.93 0.51
C PRO A 186 9.99 -7.20 -0.53
N ILE A 187 8.70 -6.98 -0.24
CA ILE A 187 7.74 -6.47 -1.23
C ILE A 187 6.85 -5.41 -0.60
N ASN A 188 6.70 -4.28 -1.30
CA ASN A 188 5.63 -3.31 -1.07
C ASN A 188 4.74 -3.23 -2.31
N ILE A 189 3.43 -3.28 -2.11
CA ILE A 189 2.42 -3.08 -3.16
C ILE A 189 1.57 -1.89 -2.75
N HIS A 190 1.45 -0.89 -3.62
CA HIS A 190 0.73 0.35 -3.33
C HIS A 190 -0.09 0.86 -4.52
N GLY A 191 -0.92 1.87 -4.29
CA GLY A 191 -1.68 2.62 -5.28
C GLY A 191 -1.29 4.09 -5.33
N HIS A 192 -2.30 4.98 -5.39
CA HIS A 192 -2.21 6.44 -5.25
C HIS A 192 -1.59 7.19 -6.43
N ILE A 193 -0.64 6.62 -7.15
CA ILE A 193 0.13 7.31 -8.20
C ILE A 193 -0.55 7.21 -9.57
N HIS A 194 -1.58 6.37 -9.69
CA HIS A 194 -2.31 6.09 -10.93
C HIS A 194 -1.41 5.62 -12.08
N LYS A 195 -0.44 4.78 -11.75
CA LYS A 195 0.48 4.15 -12.70
C LYS A 195 0.56 2.66 -12.42
N SER A 196 1.18 1.94 -13.31
CA SER A 196 1.47 0.53 -13.11
C SER A 196 2.94 0.30 -13.48
N TYR A 197 3.80 0.23 -12.45
CA TYR A 197 5.22 -0.03 -12.63
C TYR A 197 5.77 -0.89 -11.49
N LEU A 198 6.91 -1.48 -11.72
CA LEU A 198 7.70 -2.20 -10.73
C LEU A 198 9.05 -1.50 -10.61
N ASP A 199 9.43 -1.17 -9.39
CA ASP A 199 10.71 -0.55 -9.05
C ASP A 199 11.38 -1.34 -7.93
N GLU A 200 12.63 -1.02 -7.63
CA GLU A 200 13.39 -1.66 -6.56
C GLU A 200 14.14 -0.60 -5.73
N LEU A 201 13.95 -0.65 -4.42
CA LEU A 201 14.71 0.20 -3.50
C LEU A 201 16.15 -0.30 -3.37
N LYS A 202 17.05 0.57 -2.91
CA LYS A 202 18.49 0.26 -2.75
C LYS A 202 18.77 -0.94 -1.82
N ASN A 203 17.85 -1.30 -0.91
CA ASN A 203 17.96 -2.47 -0.05
C ASN A 203 17.45 -3.77 -0.72
N GLY A 204 16.94 -3.70 -1.96
CA GLY A 204 16.38 -4.81 -2.71
C GLY A 204 14.88 -5.04 -2.51
N THR A 205 14.17 -4.17 -1.76
CA THR A 205 12.70 -4.21 -1.68
C THR A 205 12.09 -3.93 -3.04
N GLN A 206 11.28 -4.85 -3.55
CA GLN A 206 10.49 -4.60 -4.75
C GLN A 206 9.27 -3.74 -4.41
N VAL A 207 9.06 -2.66 -5.17
CA VAL A 207 7.95 -1.72 -4.99
C VAL A 207 7.08 -1.75 -6.23
N LYS A 208 5.85 -2.23 -6.09
CA LYS A 208 4.88 -2.36 -7.18
C LYS A 208 3.77 -1.34 -6.99
N ASP A 209 3.65 -0.43 -7.93
CA ASP A 209 2.50 0.47 -8.07
C ASP A 209 1.38 -0.23 -8.85
N VAL A 210 0.16 -0.17 -8.32
CA VAL A 210 -1.05 -0.77 -8.88
C VAL A 210 -2.01 0.32 -9.30
N TYR A 211 -2.46 0.28 -10.54
CA TYR A 211 -3.54 1.13 -11.02
C TYR A 211 -4.69 0.28 -11.56
N CYS A 212 -5.88 0.54 -11.06
CA CYS A 212 -7.11 -0.19 -11.34
C CYS A 212 -7.07 -1.65 -10.84
N ILE A 213 -6.85 -2.63 -11.72
CA ILE A 213 -6.93 -4.06 -11.38
C ILE A 213 -5.74 -4.80 -11.96
N GLU A 214 -4.95 -5.42 -11.07
CA GLU A 214 -3.80 -6.23 -11.45
C GLU A 214 -3.73 -7.54 -10.66
N LEU A 215 -3.47 -8.64 -11.36
CA LEU A 215 -3.07 -9.91 -10.75
C LEU A 215 -1.54 -9.94 -10.62
N ILE A 216 -1.05 -9.87 -9.41
CA ILE A 216 0.39 -9.93 -9.12
C ILE A 216 0.73 -11.36 -8.68
N LYS A 217 1.62 -12.00 -9.42
CA LYS A 217 2.18 -13.31 -9.07
C LYS A 217 3.54 -13.13 -8.44
N ILE A 218 3.71 -13.70 -7.27
CA ILE A 218 4.95 -13.69 -6.52
C ILE A 218 5.44 -15.12 -6.42
N LYS A 219 6.68 -15.38 -6.86
CA LYS A 219 7.34 -16.67 -6.76
C LYS A 219 8.62 -16.54 -5.95
N LYS A 220 8.71 -17.34 -4.88
CA LYS A 220 9.87 -17.34 -3.97
C LYS A 220 10.27 -15.93 -3.52
N GLY A 221 9.25 -15.13 -3.13
CA GLY A 221 9.44 -13.76 -2.66
C GLY A 221 9.88 -12.75 -3.72
N LYS A 222 9.63 -13.02 -5.00
CA LYS A 222 9.85 -12.08 -6.10
C LYS A 222 8.60 -11.92 -6.97
N ILE A 223 8.29 -10.69 -7.33
CA ILE A 223 7.22 -10.38 -8.30
C ILE A 223 7.67 -10.85 -9.68
N VAL A 224 6.82 -11.64 -10.36
CA VAL A 224 7.13 -12.22 -11.68
C VAL A 224 6.13 -11.79 -12.76
N SER A 225 4.97 -11.27 -12.38
CA SER A 225 3.96 -10.68 -13.30
C SER A 225 2.95 -9.88 -12.50
#